data_78879b8f697443a2115c58dca0c8bd05
#
_entry.id   78879b8f697443a2115c58dca0c8bd05
#
_cell.length_a   1.000
_cell.length_b   1.000
_cell.length_c   1.000
_cell.angle_alpha   90.00
_cell.angle_beta   90.00
_cell.angle_gamma   90.00
#
_symmetry.space_group_name_H-M   'P 1'
#
loop_
_entity.id
_entity.type
_entity.pdbx_description
1 polymer ?
#
loop_
_entity_poly.entity_id
_entity_poly.type
_entity_poly.pdbx_seq_one_letter_code
_entity_poly.pdbx_strand_id
1 'polypeptide(L)'
;MKKRNMPKISAVILAVLICVFAGILIGKLKENYDPEIFSENYISVDEVKQELIFTVYSQEEWDEWFEGGKKDYLTGAVLDELLKRLGVSEQIDFSEKRKNAAVSRTEWNQVYAQILAFLDMEQSVKKETLLVLNRMEMEDQTVLVTNQGDFYTKLQNTYFTDWMSYDVYIKEDQCIGIAQVSEQEQTIENAYLKSCQDEKISFLFAGAVYEKELQERWISCEPGVCDLVFRDGALTAIKTKQDIIQGQMLSYDDSEIEIEDYGRIHHNGKLPVYQTYGDVSEKSISDVVLGNMNVAYVTAGKEVCAILILQPADIKNIRVLLLSDDGTNTRSDVYLKCSTNADITCGDETKSAGSEELLHPADTLTMAPGKTFIVKPESEDGKIYLCNGNGTAVSNGYAGTIEVRSTENGYTVVNELPLEEYLYAVVPSEMPSSFSPEALKTQAVCARSYAYMQLMRADLAAYGAHINDSTSYQVYNKVEKTKESVAAVDATCGQVLTWNGKVVEAYYFSTSMGYTDTAEIWNVDDPSSYGYLKKACLNQADADIDLSDETAFSKYIKSSAEEMLKLVEK
;
A
#
# COMPACT_ATOMS: atom_id res chain seq x y z
N MET A 1 -20.27 -16.90 -14.49
CA MET A 1 -20.31 -17.91 -13.42
C MET A 1 -20.83 -19.23 -13.97
N LYS A 2 -19.97 -20.18 -14.28
CA LYS A 2 -20.36 -21.54 -14.69
C LYS A 2 -20.27 -22.42 -13.44
N LYS A 3 -21.42 -22.87 -12.94
CA LYS A 3 -21.45 -23.94 -11.92
C LYS A 3 -20.77 -25.18 -12.54
N ARG A 4 -19.65 -25.59 -11.95
CA ARG A 4 -19.05 -26.88 -12.26
C ARG A 4 -19.98 -27.97 -11.69
N ASN A 5 -20.46 -28.83 -12.55
CA ASN A 5 -21.17 -30.05 -12.14
C ASN A 5 -20.14 -30.94 -11.42
N MET A 6 -20.25 -31.08 -10.12
CA MET A 6 -19.60 -32.16 -9.36
C MET A 6 -20.11 -33.50 -9.88
N PRO A 7 -19.25 -34.53 -9.96
CA PRO A 7 -19.73 -35.84 -10.35
C PRO A 7 -20.76 -36.34 -9.35
N LYS A 8 -21.91 -36.75 -9.85
CA LYS A 8 -23.04 -37.27 -9.06
C LYS A 8 -22.71 -38.45 -8.13
N ILE A 9 -21.50 -39.00 -8.23
CA ILE A 9 -20.99 -40.12 -7.44
C ILE A 9 -20.75 -39.70 -5.97
N SER A 10 -20.23 -38.49 -5.70
CA SER A 10 -19.94 -38.04 -4.32
C SER A 10 -21.22 -37.77 -3.52
N ALA A 11 -22.27 -37.27 -4.14
CA ALA A 11 -23.54 -36.99 -3.46
C ALA A 11 -24.34 -38.27 -3.11
N VAL A 12 -24.22 -39.32 -3.92
CA VAL A 12 -24.94 -40.60 -3.67
C VAL A 12 -24.25 -41.41 -2.60
N ILE A 13 -22.93 -41.38 -2.51
CA ILE A 13 -22.18 -42.08 -1.45
C ILE A 13 -22.43 -41.42 -0.10
N LEU A 14 -22.58 -40.12 -0.05
CA LEU A 14 -22.85 -39.34 1.16
C LEU A 14 -24.22 -39.73 1.80
N ALA A 15 -25.27 -39.86 1.00
CA ALA A 15 -26.64 -40.09 1.49
C ALA A 15 -26.88 -41.46 2.10
N VAL A 16 -26.14 -42.49 1.70
CA VAL A 16 -26.35 -43.88 2.15
C VAL A 16 -25.61 -44.19 3.45
N LEU A 17 -24.60 -43.43 3.81
CA LEU A 17 -23.67 -43.75 4.89
C LEU A 17 -23.94 -43.04 6.24
N ILE A 18 -24.75 -41.99 6.25
CA ILE A 18 -25.04 -41.18 7.44
C ILE A 18 -25.73 -41.97 8.55
N CYS A 19 -26.56 -42.95 8.23
CA CYS A 19 -27.42 -43.59 9.22
C CYS A 19 -26.82 -44.78 10.01
N VAL A 20 -25.67 -45.32 9.61
CA VAL A 20 -25.17 -46.58 10.20
C VAL A 20 -24.02 -46.38 11.19
N PHE A 21 -23.37 -45.24 11.21
CA PHE A 21 -22.05 -45.13 11.82
C PHE A 21 -22.00 -44.51 13.23
N ALA A 22 -22.87 -43.56 13.55
CA ALA A 22 -22.84 -42.89 14.84
C ALA A 22 -22.96 -43.84 16.05
N GLY A 23 -23.77 -44.89 15.92
CA GLY A 23 -24.02 -45.80 17.03
C GLY A 23 -22.97 -46.91 17.25
N ILE A 24 -22.28 -47.34 16.19
CA ILE A 24 -21.37 -48.52 16.23
C ILE A 24 -19.95 -48.13 16.62
N LEU A 25 -19.48 -46.94 16.19
CA LEU A 25 -18.12 -46.48 16.45
C LEU A 25 -17.90 -46.13 17.93
N ILE A 26 -18.87 -45.40 18.50
CA ILE A 26 -18.81 -44.93 19.90
C ILE A 26 -18.86 -46.12 20.90
N GLY A 27 -19.64 -47.16 20.61
CA GLY A 27 -19.77 -48.33 21.49
C GLY A 27 -18.51 -49.20 21.55
N LYS A 28 -17.81 -49.37 20.40
CA LYS A 28 -16.61 -50.21 20.30
C LYS A 28 -15.31 -49.51 20.72
N LEU A 29 -15.25 -48.20 20.64
CA LEU A 29 -14.07 -47.44 21.06
C LEU A 29 -13.96 -47.31 22.58
N LYS A 30 -15.07 -47.38 23.32
CA LYS A 30 -15.08 -47.33 24.78
C LYS A 30 -14.56 -48.61 25.47
N GLU A 31 -14.59 -49.78 24.79
CA GLU A 31 -14.21 -51.05 25.41
C GLU A 31 -12.69 -51.31 25.43
N ASN A 32 -11.86 -50.55 24.66
CA ASN A 32 -10.41 -50.77 24.59
C ASN A 32 -9.58 -49.46 24.75
N TYR A 33 -10.10 -48.49 25.46
CA TYR A 33 -9.42 -47.21 25.68
C TYR A 33 -8.49 -47.29 26.89
N ASP A 34 -7.18 -47.23 26.66
CA ASP A 34 -6.16 -47.07 27.68
C ASP A 34 -5.58 -45.63 27.62
N PRO A 35 -5.94 -44.74 28.55
CA PRO A 35 -5.53 -43.35 28.52
C PRO A 35 -4.03 -43.11 28.74
N GLU A 36 -3.27 -44.11 29.23
CA GLU A 36 -1.83 -43.98 29.45
C GLU A 36 -0.97 -44.20 28.17
N ILE A 37 -1.58 -44.70 27.06
CA ILE A 37 -0.90 -44.97 25.81
C ILE A 37 -0.84 -43.73 24.90
N PHE A 38 -1.67 -42.74 25.15
CA PHE A 38 -1.83 -41.57 24.28
C PHE A 38 -0.93 -40.40 24.73
N SER A 39 0.16 -40.23 24.03
CA SER A 39 1.07 -39.06 24.19
C SER A 39 0.67 -37.92 23.24
N GLU A 40 1.21 -36.73 23.49
CA GLU A 40 1.03 -35.51 22.67
C GLU A 40 1.37 -35.66 21.16
N ASN A 41 1.89 -36.81 20.76
CA ASN A 41 2.30 -37.12 19.38
C ASN A 41 1.21 -37.74 18.48
N TYR A 42 0.02 -38.02 19.01
CA TYR A 42 -1.08 -38.62 18.26
C TYR A 42 -2.13 -37.58 17.88
N ILE A 43 -2.70 -37.75 16.65
CA ILE A 43 -3.72 -36.84 16.15
C ILE A 43 -5.12 -37.21 16.63
N SER A 44 -5.91 -36.22 17.04
CA SER A 44 -7.33 -36.40 17.38
C SER A 44 -8.21 -36.35 16.13
N VAL A 45 -9.43 -36.87 16.27
CA VAL A 45 -10.45 -36.79 15.21
C VAL A 45 -10.85 -35.32 14.95
N ASP A 46 -10.89 -34.49 15.98
CA ASP A 46 -11.21 -33.05 15.82
C ASP A 46 -10.15 -32.31 15.00
N GLU A 47 -8.88 -32.65 15.17
CA GLU A 47 -7.78 -32.07 14.36
C GLU A 47 -7.89 -32.49 12.89
N VAL A 48 -8.13 -33.78 12.63
CA VAL A 48 -8.35 -34.29 11.27
C VAL A 48 -9.53 -33.57 10.62
N LYS A 49 -10.61 -33.37 11.37
CA LYS A 49 -11.77 -32.61 10.90
C LYS A 49 -11.41 -31.19 10.53
N GLN A 50 -10.68 -30.48 11.38
CA GLN A 50 -10.24 -29.12 11.10
C GLN A 50 -9.39 -29.02 9.83
N GLU A 51 -8.45 -29.95 9.61
CA GLU A 51 -7.63 -29.97 8.40
C GLU A 51 -8.45 -30.31 7.14
N LEU A 52 -9.45 -31.18 7.25
CA LEU A 52 -10.26 -31.60 6.09
C LEU A 52 -11.37 -30.61 5.71
N ILE A 53 -11.81 -29.70 6.61
CA ILE A 53 -12.79 -28.63 6.31
C ILE A 53 -12.31 -27.75 5.15
N PHE A 54 -11.01 -27.52 5.04
CA PHE A 54 -10.46 -26.68 3.98
C PHE A 54 -10.36 -27.37 2.62
N THR A 55 -10.57 -28.68 2.56
CA THR A 55 -10.28 -29.45 1.36
C THR A 55 -11.48 -29.66 0.45
N VAL A 56 -12.56 -30.23 0.92
CA VAL A 56 -13.65 -30.72 0.04
C VAL A 56 -15.04 -30.47 0.57
N TYR A 57 -15.23 -30.41 1.89
CA TYR A 57 -16.53 -30.43 2.54
C TYR A 57 -16.76 -29.23 3.45
N SER A 58 -18.03 -28.83 3.60
CA SER A 58 -18.41 -27.76 4.54
C SER A 58 -18.29 -28.24 5.99
N GLN A 59 -18.24 -27.29 6.93
CA GLN A 59 -18.26 -27.57 8.37
C GLN A 59 -19.46 -28.46 8.77
N GLU A 60 -20.64 -28.17 8.19
CA GLU A 60 -21.88 -28.92 8.50
C GLU A 60 -21.80 -30.39 8.08
N GLU A 61 -21.24 -30.66 6.87
CA GLU A 61 -21.03 -32.03 6.39
C GLU A 61 -20.07 -32.82 7.27
N TRP A 62 -19.02 -32.21 7.79
CA TRP A 62 -18.09 -32.86 8.70
C TRP A 62 -18.69 -33.06 10.08
N ASP A 63 -19.51 -32.14 10.59
CA ASP A 63 -20.19 -32.27 11.89
C ASP A 63 -21.16 -33.43 11.88
N GLU A 64 -21.89 -33.65 10.79
CA GLU A 64 -22.75 -34.83 10.61
C GLU A 64 -21.97 -36.16 10.59
N TRP A 65 -20.74 -36.12 10.04
CA TRP A 65 -19.91 -37.33 9.93
C TRP A 65 -19.28 -37.78 11.24
N PHE A 66 -18.98 -36.86 12.12
CA PHE A 66 -18.28 -37.08 13.38
C PHE A 66 -19.15 -36.74 14.60
N GLU A 67 -20.44 -36.97 14.55
CA GLU A 67 -21.31 -36.82 15.72
C GLU A 67 -20.81 -37.67 16.89
N GLY A 68 -20.24 -37.06 17.93
CA GLY A 68 -20.14 -37.65 19.25
C GLY A 68 -18.81 -37.73 19.97
N GLY A 69 -17.70 -37.18 19.49
CA GLY A 69 -16.44 -37.33 20.24
C GLY A 69 -15.48 -36.18 20.17
N LYS A 70 -15.54 -35.28 21.11
CA LYS A 70 -14.65 -34.10 21.17
C LYS A 70 -13.19 -34.35 21.59
N LYS A 71 -12.77 -35.60 21.87
CA LYS A 71 -11.42 -35.90 22.38
C LYS A 71 -10.85 -37.27 21.97
N ASP A 72 -11.45 -37.99 21.04
CA ASP A 72 -10.95 -39.32 20.70
C ASP A 72 -9.85 -39.23 19.63
N TYR A 73 -8.75 -39.94 19.84
CA TYR A 73 -7.64 -40.00 18.87
C TYR A 73 -8.07 -40.78 17.61
N LEU A 74 -7.53 -40.32 16.47
CA LEU A 74 -7.68 -41.02 15.20
C LEU A 74 -7.05 -42.41 15.32
N THR A 75 -7.80 -43.46 15.04
CA THR A 75 -7.26 -44.82 14.96
C THR A 75 -7.14 -45.30 13.52
N GLY A 76 -6.30 -46.29 13.27
CA GLY A 76 -6.16 -46.87 11.94
C GLY A 76 -7.48 -47.36 11.33
N ALA A 77 -8.42 -47.85 12.15
CA ALA A 77 -9.75 -48.25 11.67
C ALA A 77 -10.62 -47.06 11.24
N VAL A 78 -10.57 -45.95 11.98
CA VAL A 78 -11.28 -44.71 11.62
C VAL A 78 -10.66 -44.07 10.36
N LEU A 79 -9.33 -44.11 10.24
CA LEU A 79 -8.62 -43.63 9.07
C LEU A 79 -8.96 -44.46 7.81
N ASP A 80 -8.99 -45.79 7.91
CA ASP A 80 -9.36 -46.66 6.78
C ASP A 80 -10.80 -46.37 6.30
N GLU A 81 -11.73 -46.16 7.22
CA GLU A 81 -13.09 -45.77 6.87
C GLU A 81 -13.15 -44.37 6.25
N LEU A 82 -12.38 -43.41 6.75
CA LEU A 82 -12.27 -42.07 6.18
C LEU A 82 -11.76 -42.12 4.75
N LEU A 83 -10.69 -42.90 4.48
CA LEU A 83 -10.11 -43.04 3.13
C LEU A 83 -11.10 -43.71 2.16
N LYS A 84 -11.89 -44.69 2.61
CA LYS A 84 -12.95 -45.29 1.80
C LYS A 84 -14.03 -44.29 1.45
N ARG A 85 -14.42 -43.42 2.39
CA ARG A 85 -15.44 -42.38 2.17
C ARG A 85 -14.97 -41.31 1.21
N LEU A 86 -13.70 -40.92 1.30
CA LEU A 86 -13.06 -40.00 0.36
C LEU A 86 -12.88 -40.64 -1.03
N GLY A 87 -13.08 -41.97 -1.15
CA GLY A 87 -12.87 -42.69 -2.42
C GLY A 87 -11.39 -42.87 -2.79
N VAL A 88 -10.50 -42.77 -1.81
CA VAL A 88 -9.03 -42.78 -2.01
C VAL A 88 -8.34 -43.98 -1.37
N SER A 89 -9.08 -44.93 -0.84
CA SER A 89 -8.55 -46.08 -0.07
C SER A 89 -7.70 -47.05 -0.90
N GLU A 90 -7.85 -47.07 -2.25
CA GLU A 90 -7.05 -47.90 -3.12
C GLU A 90 -5.73 -47.20 -3.55
N GLN A 91 -5.68 -45.88 -3.43
CA GLN A 91 -4.57 -45.03 -3.86
C GLN A 91 -3.61 -44.69 -2.72
N ILE A 92 -4.09 -44.73 -1.50
CA ILE A 92 -3.31 -44.37 -0.32
C ILE A 92 -2.95 -45.64 0.44
N ASP A 93 -1.67 -45.97 0.48
CA ASP A 93 -1.14 -47.15 1.19
C ASP A 93 -1.09 -46.86 2.70
N PHE A 94 -2.13 -47.31 3.39
CA PHE A 94 -2.17 -47.34 4.85
C PHE A 94 -2.28 -48.78 5.32
N SER A 95 -1.19 -49.33 5.89
CA SER A 95 -1.11 -50.75 6.19
C SER A 95 -2.15 -51.17 7.26
N GLU A 96 -2.98 -52.18 6.92
CA GLU A 96 -4.04 -52.73 7.77
C GLU A 96 -3.56 -53.28 9.14
N LYS A 97 -2.26 -53.37 9.39
CA LYS A 97 -1.69 -53.98 10.61
C LYS A 97 -1.94 -53.23 11.91
N ARG A 98 -2.56 -52.02 11.86
CA ARG A 98 -2.74 -51.17 13.03
C ARG A 98 -4.19 -50.70 13.26
N LYS A 99 -5.18 -51.53 12.99
CA LYS A 99 -6.62 -51.12 13.08
C LYS A 99 -6.99 -50.44 14.41
N ASN A 100 -6.42 -50.91 15.53
CA ASN A 100 -6.73 -50.38 16.86
C ASN A 100 -5.65 -49.45 17.42
N ALA A 101 -4.61 -49.15 16.68
CA ALA A 101 -3.56 -48.24 17.12
C ALA A 101 -3.93 -46.78 16.80
N ALA A 102 -3.57 -45.87 17.68
CA ALA A 102 -3.68 -44.45 17.40
C ALA A 102 -2.71 -44.05 16.26
N VAL A 103 -3.18 -43.16 15.40
CA VAL A 103 -2.41 -42.60 14.28
C VAL A 103 -1.58 -41.44 14.82
N SER A 104 -0.28 -41.47 14.58
CA SER A 104 0.59 -40.36 14.95
C SER A 104 0.40 -39.16 14.01
N ARG A 105 0.78 -37.98 14.48
CA ARG A 105 0.76 -36.76 13.66
C ARG A 105 1.59 -36.94 12.39
N THR A 106 2.74 -37.58 12.47
CA THR A 106 3.62 -37.84 11.31
C THR A 106 2.95 -38.75 10.29
N GLU A 107 2.30 -39.84 10.76
CA GLU A 107 1.58 -40.74 9.85
C GLU A 107 0.39 -40.03 9.20
N TRP A 108 -0.36 -39.24 9.96
CA TRP A 108 -1.44 -38.43 9.42
C TRP A 108 -0.95 -37.43 8.36
N ASN A 109 0.09 -36.70 8.63
CA ASN A 109 0.65 -35.72 7.68
C ASN A 109 1.05 -36.38 6.35
N GLN A 110 1.58 -37.61 6.38
CA GLN A 110 1.89 -38.37 5.16
C GLN A 110 0.63 -38.77 4.40
N VAL A 111 -0.40 -39.21 5.11
CA VAL A 111 -1.69 -39.56 4.51
C VAL A 111 -2.39 -38.30 3.97
N TYR A 112 -2.38 -37.23 4.72
CA TYR A 112 -3.00 -35.96 4.32
C TYR A 112 -2.37 -35.39 3.05
N ALA A 113 -1.03 -35.45 2.92
CA ALA A 113 -0.35 -35.07 1.68
C ALA A 113 -0.83 -35.88 0.47
N GLN A 114 -1.08 -37.18 0.64
CA GLN A 114 -1.59 -38.06 -0.43
C GLN A 114 -3.07 -37.76 -0.74
N ILE A 115 -3.88 -37.44 0.27
CA ILE A 115 -5.28 -36.99 0.08
C ILE A 115 -5.29 -35.70 -0.76
N LEU A 116 -4.47 -34.73 -0.43
CA LEU A 116 -4.38 -33.47 -1.17
C LEU A 116 -3.95 -33.69 -2.63
N ALA A 117 -2.94 -34.52 -2.85
CA ALA A 117 -2.46 -34.87 -4.20
C ALA A 117 -3.56 -35.59 -5.03
N PHE A 118 -4.29 -36.52 -4.42
CA PHE A 118 -5.37 -37.24 -5.11
C PHE A 118 -6.56 -36.35 -5.48
N LEU A 119 -6.91 -35.40 -4.63
CA LEU A 119 -8.02 -34.47 -4.87
C LEU A 119 -7.68 -33.40 -5.92
N ASP A 120 -6.54 -33.50 -6.59
CA ASP A 120 -6.03 -32.55 -7.60
C ASP A 120 -6.01 -31.11 -7.07
N MET A 121 -5.74 -30.95 -5.79
CA MET A 121 -5.60 -29.65 -5.13
C MET A 121 -4.19 -29.07 -5.29
N GLU A 122 -3.29 -29.75 -6.01
CA GLU A 122 -1.92 -29.28 -6.27
C GLU A 122 -1.87 -27.92 -6.94
N GLN A 123 -2.89 -27.57 -7.74
CA GLN A 123 -2.97 -26.24 -8.37
C GLN A 123 -3.42 -25.12 -7.42
N SER A 124 -4.10 -25.44 -6.33
CA SER A 124 -4.64 -24.45 -5.37
C SER A 124 -3.98 -24.51 -4.00
N VAL A 125 -3.35 -25.64 -3.67
CA VAL A 125 -2.65 -25.85 -2.40
C VAL A 125 -1.15 -25.87 -2.67
N LYS A 126 -0.42 -25.01 -1.97
CA LYS A 126 1.05 -24.96 -2.04
C LYS A 126 1.64 -25.50 -0.75
N LYS A 127 2.79 -26.16 -0.85
CA LYS A 127 3.60 -26.47 0.31
C LYS A 127 4.66 -25.39 0.49
N GLU A 128 4.63 -24.70 1.62
CA GLU A 128 5.53 -23.59 1.94
C GLU A 128 6.25 -23.88 3.27
N THR A 129 7.43 -23.29 3.45
CA THR A 129 8.15 -23.33 4.72
C THR A 129 8.06 -21.95 5.38
N LEU A 130 7.40 -21.85 6.52
CA LEU A 130 7.17 -20.60 7.24
C LEU A 130 7.94 -20.60 8.57
N LEU A 131 8.56 -19.48 8.92
CA LEU A 131 9.02 -19.18 10.27
C LEU A 131 7.90 -18.44 11.01
N VAL A 132 7.32 -19.07 12.03
CA VAL A 132 6.27 -18.44 12.85
C VAL A 132 6.94 -17.50 13.86
N LEU A 133 6.65 -16.21 13.77
CA LEU A 133 7.19 -15.17 14.66
C LEU A 133 6.31 -14.96 15.88
N ASN A 134 5.00 -14.99 15.69
CA ASN A 134 3.98 -14.80 16.72
C ASN A 134 2.67 -15.45 16.31
N ARG A 135 1.78 -15.66 17.27
CA ARG A 135 0.45 -16.24 17.07
C ARG A 135 -0.58 -15.39 17.80
N MET A 136 -1.66 -15.04 17.12
CA MET A 136 -2.75 -14.25 17.69
C MET A 136 -4.05 -15.04 17.59
N GLU A 137 -4.66 -15.34 18.73
CA GLU A 137 -5.98 -16.00 18.77
C GLU A 137 -7.08 -14.99 18.45
N MET A 138 -7.96 -15.38 17.54
CA MET A 138 -9.21 -14.69 17.22
C MET A 138 -10.39 -15.61 17.62
N GLU A 139 -11.62 -15.10 17.53
CA GLU A 139 -12.80 -15.88 17.97
C GLU A 139 -12.91 -17.26 17.29
N ASP A 140 -12.63 -17.34 15.98
CA ASP A 140 -12.82 -18.55 15.18
C ASP A 140 -11.54 -19.13 14.56
N GLN A 141 -10.40 -18.47 14.71
CA GLN A 141 -9.15 -18.87 14.05
C GLN A 141 -7.92 -18.27 14.74
N THR A 142 -6.75 -18.78 14.39
CA THR A 142 -5.46 -18.22 14.80
C THR A 142 -4.80 -17.52 13.62
N VAL A 143 -4.22 -16.35 13.84
CA VAL A 143 -3.34 -15.67 12.88
C VAL A 143 -1.90 -16.08 13.20
N LEU A 144 -1.22 -16.66 12.21
CA LEU A 144 0.19 -16.96 12.24
C LEU A 144 0.94 -15.78 11.59
N VAL A 145 1.61 -14.98 12.40
CA VAL A 145 2.50 -13.93 11.92
C VAL A 145 3.82 -14.58 11.54
N THR A 146 4.23 -14.50 10.28
CA THR A 146 5.38 -15.22 9.76
C THR A 146 6.37 -14.33 9.02
N ASN A 147 7.53 -14.89 8.67
CA ASN A 147 8.53 -14.20 7.84
C ASN A 147 8.07 -13.92 6.40
N GLN A 148 6.95 -14.49 5.96
CA GLN A 148 6.41 -14.31 4.60
C GLN A 148 5.10 -13.52 4.58
N GLY A 149 4.56 -13.16 5.75
CA GLY A 149 3.29 -12.46 5.94
C GLY A 149 2.40 -13.20 6.94
N ASP A 150 1.15 -12.77 7.02
CA ASP A 150 0.17 -13.33 7.93
C ASP A 150 -0.63 -14.43 7.23
N PHE A 151 -0.78 -15.55 7.92
CA PHE A 151 -1.60 -16.67 7.48
C PHE A 151 -2.65 -16.99 8.56
N TYR A 152 -3.83 -17.34 8.11
CA TYR A 152 -4.93 -17.72 8.98
C TYR A 152 -5.02 -19.23 9.12
N THR A 153 -5.35 -19.74 10.29
CA THR A 153 -5.54 -21.18 10.49
C THR A 153 -6.63 -21.49 11.51
N LYS A 154 -7.37 -22.56 11.29
CA LYS A 154 -8.27 -23.17 12.27
C LYS A 154 -7.60 -24.29 13.07
N LEU A 155 -6.36 -24.61 12.77
CA LEU A 155 -5.57 -25.55 13.57
C LEU A 155 -5.37 -24.98 14.97
N GLN A 156 -5.25 -25.88 15.96
CA GLN A 156 -5.03 -25.45 17.33
C GLN A 156 -3.73 -24.65 17.46
N ASN A 157 -3.79 -23.53 18.16
CA ASN A 157 -2.65 -22.66 18.40
C ASN A 157 -1.44 -23.40 19.03
N THR A 158 -1.71 -24.45 19.82
CA THR A 158 -0.69 -25.28 20.49
C THR A 158 0.20 -26.08 19.54
N TYR A 159 -0.17 -26.24 18.27
CA TYR A 159 0.67 -26.91 17.27
C TYR A 159 1.81 -26.07 16.76
N PHE A 160 1.72 -24.78 16.93
CA PHE A 160 2.77 -23.86 16.53
C PHE A 160 3.52 -23.34 17.76
N THR A 161 4.79 -23.15 17.61
CA THR A 161 5.67 -22.51 18.60
C THR A 161 6.33 -21.32 17.96
N ASP A 162 6.36 -20.18 18.66
CA ASP A 162 7.01 -18.97 18.15
C ASP A 162 8.49 -19.23 17.90
N TRP A 163 8.97 -18.66 16.82
CA TRP A 163 10.36 -18.80 16.31
C TRP A 163 10.70 -20.17 15.74
N MET A 164 9.75 -21.06 15.56
CA MET A 164 9.95 -22.34 14.91
C MET A 164 9.49 -22.31 13.46
N SER A 165 10.18 -23.10 12.62
CA SER A 165 9.86 -23.22 11.20
C SER A 165 9.01 -24.47 10.95
N TYR A 166 8.04 -24.34 10.07
CA TYR A 166 7.11 -25.41 9.71
C TYR A 166 6.97 -25.50 8.19
N ASP A 167 7.00 -26.72 7.69
CA ASP A 167 6.50 -27.03 6.35
C ASP A 167 4.99 -27.17 6.46
N VAL A 168 4.25 -26.32 5.78
CA VAL A 168 2.79 -26.23 5.88
C VAL A 168 2.14 -26.29 4.50
N TYR A 169 0.86 -26.64 4.49
CA TYR A 169 0.02 -26.55 3.30
C TYR A 169 -0.78 -25.26 3.34
N ILE A 170 -0.64 -24.43 2.32
CA ILE A 170 -1.28 -23.13 2.19
C ILE A 170 -2.24 -23.14 1.00
N LYS A 171 -3.46 -22.65 1.23
CA LYS A 171 -4.44 -22.37 0.20
C LYS A 171 -4.87 -20.90 0.32
N GLU A 172 -4.51 -20.08 -0.67
CA GLU A 172 -4.63 -18.63 -0.58
C GLU A 172 -3.83 -18.08 0.62
N ASP A 173 -4.49 -17.53 1.64
CA ASP A 173 -3.90 -17.07 2.90
C ASP A 173 -4.16 -18.02 4.09
N GLN A 174 -4.75 -19.22 3.84
CA GLN A 174 -5.12 -20.19 4.87
C GLN A 174 -4.04 -21.27 5.02
N CYS A 175 -3.50 -21.41 6.23
CA CYS A 175 -2.70 -22.57 6.60
C CYS A 175 -3.65 -23.71 6.97
N ILE A 176 -3.76 -24.70 6.09
CA ILE A 176 -4.73 -25.78 6.16
C ILE A 176 -4.17 -27.08 6.75
N GLY A 177 -2.86 -27.17 6.95
CA GLY A 177 -2.23 -28.36 7.53
C GLY A 177 -0.74 -28.17 7.75
N ILE A 178 -0.18 -28.98 8.66
CA ILE A 178 1.26 -29.03 8.96
C ILE A 178 1.83 -30.31 8.37
N ALA A 179 2.80 -30.19 7.49
CA ALA A 179 3.53 -31.36 6.98
C ALA A 179 4.56 -31.87 8.00
N GLN A 180 5.37 -30.95 8.55
CA GLN A 180 6.38 -31.26 9.56
C GLN A 180 6.95 -29.99 10.20
N VAL A 181 7.65 -30.13 11.32
CA VAL A 181 8.58 -29.10 11.80
C VAL A 181 9.75 -29.07 10.84
N SER A 182 10.12 -27.89 10.33
CA SER A 182 11.17 -27.77 9.33
C SER A 182 12.51 -27.45 10.00
N GLU A 183 13.55 -28.19 9.59
CA GLU A 183 14.95 -27.93 9.97
C GLU A 183 15.66 -26.97 8.99
N GLN A 184 14.94 -26.47 7.98
CA GLN A 184 15.51 -25.56 6.98
C GLN A 184 15.73 -24.18 7.59
N GLU A 185 16.84 -23.55 7.16
CA GLU A 185 17.06 -22.15 7.49
C GLU A 185 15.97 -21.26 6.87
N GLN A 186 15.45 -20.35 7.70
CA GLN A 186 14.48 -19.35 7.29
C GLN A 186 15.06 -17.97 7.52
N THR A 187 14.76 -17.05 6.60
CA THR A 187 15.28 -15.68 6.66
C THR A 187 14.12 -14.70 6.84
N ILE A 188 14.30 -13.77 7.77
CA ILE A 188 13.52 -12.54 7.83
C ILE A 188 14.32 -11.53 6.99
N GLU A 189 13.82 -11.21 5.82
CA GLU A 189 14.50 -10.33 4.88
C GLU A 189 14.20 -8.85 5.19
N ASN A 190 15.20 -7.99 5.03
CA ASN A 190 15.08 -6.54 5.10
C ASN A 190 14.52 -6.00 6.42
N ALA A 191 14.67 -6.71 7.55
CA ALA A 191 14.30 -6.20 8.87
C ALA A 191 15.18 -5.01 9.27
N TYR A 192 14.65 -4.09 10.08
CA TYR A 192 15.45 -3.02 10.67
C TYR A 192 15.96 -3.43 12.05
N LEU A 193 17.24 -3.70 12.17
CA LEU A 193 17.91 -4.00 13.43
C LEU A 193 17.94 -2.73 14.31
N LYS A 194 17.32 -2.76 15.47
CA LYS A 194 17.33 -1.67 16.45
C LYS A 194 18.51 -1.79 17.40
N SER A 195 18.76 -3.01 17.87
CA SER A 195 19.89 -3.32 18.76
C SER A 195 20.22 -4.82 18.72
N CYS A 196 21.50 -5.12 18.89
CA CYS A 196 21.98 -6.47 19.16
C CYS A 196 23.08 -6.35 20.22
N GLN A 197 22.75 -6.61 21.46
CA GLN A 197 23.67 -6.44 22.58
C GLN A 197 23.49 -7.58 23.60
N ASP A 198 24.60 -8.00 24.18
CA ASP A 198 24.65 -9.08 25.15
C ASP A 198 24.05 -10.38 24.61
N GLU A 199 22.94 -10.80 25.10
CA GLU A 199 22.23 -12.02 24.70
C GLU A 199 20.83 -11.69 24.18
N LYS A 200 20.64 -10.46 23.63
CA LYS A 200 19.33 -9.99 23.16
C LYS A 200 19.44 -9.24 21.85
N ILE A 201 18.48 -9.52 20.96
CA ILE A 201 18.25 -8.78 19.71
C ILE A 201 16.90 -8.08 19.75
N SER A 202 16.84 -6.86 19.23
CA SER A 202 15.59 -6.13 18.97
C SER A 202 15.58 -5.63 17.55
N PHE A 203 14.50 -5.89 16.82
CA PHE A 203 14.34 -5.49 15.43
C PHE A 203 12.89 -5.18 15.09
N LEU A 204 12.70 -4.38 14.05
CA LEU A 204 11.39 -4.01 13.50
C LEU A 204 11.18 -4.78 12.18
N PHE A 205 10.03 -5.40 12.04
CA PHE A 205 9.63 -6.14 10.85
C PHE A 205 8.10 -6.24 10.78
N ALA A 206 7.51 -6.05 9.59
CA ALA A 206 6.07 -6.12 9.36
C ALA A 206 5.24 -5.30 10.37
N GLY A 207 5.68 -4.06 10.63
CA GLY A 207 4.99 -3.11 11.53
C GLY A 207 5.15 -3.38 13.03
N ALA A 208 5.81 -4.49 13.44
CA ALA A 208 5.97 -4.88 14.83
C ALA A 208 7.44 -4.89 15.27
N VAL A 209 7.67 -4.57 16.54
CA VAL A 209 8.99 -4.70 17.18
C VAL A 209 9.07 -6.06 17.85
N TYR A 210 10.07 -6.82 17.46
CA TYR A 210 10.37 -8.14 18.03
C TYR A 210 11.61 -8.06 18.90
N GLU A 211 11.55 -8.75 20.04
CA GLU A 211 12.68 -8.96 20.93
C GLU A 211 12.87 -10.47 21.11
N LYS A 212 14.11 -10.91 21.02
CA LYS A 212 14.44 -12.32 21.21
C LYS A 212 15.72 -12.46 22.00
N GLU A 213 15.71 -13.35 22.98
CA GLU A 213 16.91 -13.80 23.68
C GLU A 213 17.69 -14.73 22.75
N LEU A 214 19.02 -14.56 22.77
CA LEU A 214 19.97 -15.30 21.94
C LEU A 214 20.59 -16.41 22.77
N GLN A 215 20.78 -17.59 22.16
CA GLN A 215 21.42 -18.73 22.82
C GLN A 215 22.93 -18.52 23.00
N GLU A 216 23.53 -17.69 22.15
CA GLU A 216 24.93 -17.36 22.17
C GLU A 216 25.11 -15.84 22.21
N ARG A 217 26.24 -15.39 22.80
CA ARG A 217 26.60 -13.97 22.85
C ARG A 217 27.06 -13.50 21.48
N TRP A 218 26.33 -12.57 20.91
CA TRP A 218 26.68 -11.94 19.63
C TRP A 218 27.54 -10.69 19.86
N ILE A 219 28.42 -10.40 18.88
CA ILE A 219 29.11 -9.13 18.83
C ILE A 219 28.05 -8.05 18.55
N SER A 220 28.13 -6.93 19.27
CA SER A 220 27.25 -5.78 19.03
C SER A 220 27.28 -5.37 17.56
N CYS A 221 26.11 -5.24 16.96
CA CYS A 221 25.93 -4.78 15.59
C CYS A 221 25.32 -3.37 15.60
N GLU A 222 25.72 -2.55 14.63
CA GLU A 222 25.11 -1.23 14.43
C GLU A 222 23.67 -1.38 13.91
N PRO A 223 22.76 -0.47 14.33
CA PRO A 223 21.41 -0.42 13.79
C PRO A 223 21.40 -0.26 12.27
N GLY A 224 20.45 -0.88 11.60
CA GLY A 224 20.33 -0.80 10.16
C GLY A 224 19.52 -1.94 9.55
N VAL A 225 19.38 -1.92 8.23
CA VAL A 225 18.66 -2.97 7.50
C VAL A 225 19.52 -4.22 7.40
N CYS A 226 18.93 -5.36 7.71
CA CYS A 226 19.61 -6.64 7.68
C CYS A 226 18.65 -7.78 7.35
N ASP A 227 19.23 -8.91 6.94
CA ASP A 227 18.53 -10.19 6.89
C ASP A 227 18.92 -11.00 8.12
N LEU A 228 17.91 -11.53 8.82
CA LEU A 228 18.07 -12.34 10.04
C LEU A 228 17.78 -13.81 9.69
N VAL A 229 18.78 -14.67 9.88
CA VAL A 229 18.67 -16.10 9.52
C VAL A 229 18.45 -16.93 10.77
N PHE A 230 17.39 -17.74 10.74
CA PHE A 230 16.99 -18.60 11.84
C PHE A 230 17.00 -20.08 11.43
N ARG A 231 17.40 -20.93 12.39
CA ARG A 231 17.28 -22.39 12.30
C ARG A 231 16.91 -22.95 13.66
N ASP A 232 15.95 -23.85 13.73
CA ASP A 232 15.51 -24.52 14.97
C ASP A 232 15.24 -23.54 16.11
N GLY A 233 14.58 -22.41 15.79
CA GLY A 233 14.25 -21.36 16.72
C GLY A 233 15.43 -20.47 17.16
N ALA A 234 16.66 -20.73 16.72
CA ALA A 234 17.84 -19.94 17.04
C ALA A 234 18.23 -19.00 15.90
N LEU A 235 18.67 -17.79 16.23
CA LEU A 235 19.30 -16.89 15.27
C LEU A 235 20.71 -17.42 14.95
N THR A 236 21.00 -17.71 13.67
CA THR A 236 22.25 -18.26 13.19
C THR A 236 23.12 -17.26 12.46
N ALA A 237 22.52 -16.21 11.86
CA ALA A 237 23.28 -15.15 11.20
C ALA A 237 22.51 -13.81 11.15
N ILE A 238 23.26 -12.71 11.18
CA ILE A 238 22.81 -11.35 10.88
C ILE A 238 23.60 -10.89 9.64
N LYS A 239 22.91 -10.66 8.53
CA LYS A 239 23.52 -10.19 7.27
C LYS A 239 23.14 -8.73 7.07
N THR A 240 24.01 -7.81 7.51
CA THR A 240 23.79 -6.37 7.35
C THR A 240 23.89 -5.94 5.90
N LYS A 241 23.02 -5.02 5.46
CA LYS A 241 23.01 -4.42 4.13
C LYS A 241 23.64 -3.03 4.24
N GLN A 242 24.81 -2.86 3.62
CA GLN A 242 25.62 -1.65 3.76
C GLN A 242 25.61 -0.76 2.52
N ASP A 243 25.12 -1.27 1.39
CA ASP A 243 25.06 -0.50 0.15
C ASP A 243 23.87 0.46 0.24
N ILE A 244 24.16 1.74 0.46
CA ILE A 244 23.16 2.79 0.66
C ILE A 244 23.42 3.90 -0.35
N ILE A 245 22.39 4.29 -1.08
CA ILE A 245 22.38 5.46 -1.96
C ILE A 245 21.45 6.53 -1.39
N GLN A 246 21.72 7.79 -1.66
CA GLN A 246 20.91 8.93 -1.23
C GLN A 246 20.55 9.77 -2.43
N GLY A 247 19.32 10.26 -2.48
CA GLY A 247 18.80 11.10 -3.54
C GLY A 247 17.31 11.34 -3.34
N GLN A 248 16.76 12.29 -4.07
CA GLN A 248 15.32 12.52 -4.08
C GLN A 248 14.61 11.38 -4.80
N MET A 249 13.49 10.92 -4.23
CA MET A 249 12.55 10.10 -4.98
C MET A 249 11.82 10.98 -5.99
N LEU A 250 11.95 10.69 -7.26
CA LEU A 250 11.29 11.44 -8.34
C LEU A 250 9.95 10.81 -8.73
N SER A 251 9.87 9.48 -8.72
CA SER A 251 8.64 8.72 -8.95
C SER A 251 8.76 7.31 -8.39
N TYR A 252 7.63 6.62 -8.23
CA TYR A 252 7.61 5.18 -7.97
C TYR A 252 6.32 4.54 -8.52
N ASP A 253 6.40 3.25 -8.81
CA ASP A 253 5.28 2.38 -9.15
C ASP A 253 5.43 1.03 -8.42
N ASP A 254 4.62 0.03 -8.77
CA ASP A 254 4.60 -1.28 -8.10
C ASP A 254 5.90 -2.10 -8.25
N SER A 255 6.82 -1.68 -9.10
CA SER A 255 8.02 -2.43 -9.46
C SER A 255 9.32 -1.63 -9.48
N GLU A 256 9.23 -0.30 -9.59
CA GLU A 256 10.39 0.56 -9.76
C GLU A 256 10.29 1.85 -8.95
N ILE A 257 11.44 2.34 -8.52
CA ILE A 257 11.61 3.67 -7.92
C ILE A 257 12.59 4.43 -8.79
N GLU A 258 12.27 5.68 -9.11
CA GLU A 258 13.20 6.59 -9.76
C GLU A 258 13.84 7.51 -8.71
N ILE A 259 15.16 7.48 -8.66
CA ILE A 259 15.97 8.23 -7.72
C ILE A 259 16.83 9.21 -8.52
N GLU A 260 16.88 10.48 -8.10
CA GLU A 260 17.73 11.50 -8.69
C GLU A 260 19.18 10.99 -8.76
N ASP A 261 19.84 11.23 -9.88
CA ASP A 261 21.20 10.81 -10.23
C ASP A 261 21.41 9.28 -10.41
N TYR A 262 20.45 8.45 -10.04
CA TYR A 262 20.54 6.99 -10.16
C TYR A 262 19.57 6.39 -11.19
N GLY A 263 18.54 7.16 -11.58
CA GLY A 263 17.52 6.69 -12.50
C GLY A 263 16.57 5.67 -11.87
N ARG A 264 15.99 4.79 -12.70
CA ARG A 264 15.02 3.77 -12.26
C ARG A 264 15.72 2.51 -11.76
N ILE A 265 15.35 2.09 -10.56
CA ILE A 265 15.86 0.90 -9.88
C ILE A 265 14.67 0.02 -9.49
N HIS A 266 14.76 -1.27 -9.78
CA HIS A 266 13.73 -2.26 -9.44
C HIS A 266 13.63 -2.53 -7.94
N HIS A 267 12.43 -2.96 -7.51
CA HIS A 267 12.18 -3.57 -6.21
C HIS A 267 11.22 -4.76 -6.36
N ASN A 268 11.23 -5.67 -5.39
CA ASN A 268 10.47 -6.93 -5.44
C ASN A 268 8.99 -6.82 -5.00
N GLY A 269 8.42 -5.61 -4.95
CA GLY A 269 7.04 -5.35 -4.51
C GLY A 269 6.84 -5.36 -2.98
N LYS A 270 7.73 -5.98 -2.20
CA LYS A 270 7.73 -5.92 -0.73
C LYS A 270 8.85 -4.99 -0.26
N LEU A 271 8.58 -3.70 -0.27
CA LEU A 271 9.57 -2.67 0.04
C LEU A 271 9.29 -2.04 1.40
N PRO A 272 9.96 -2.48 2.48
CA PRO A 272 9.80 -1.86 3.78
C PRO A 272 10.37 -0.44 3.79
N VAL A 273 9.65 0.46 4.45
CA VAL A 273 10.06 1.85 4.65
C VAL A 273 10.23 2.08 6.15
N TYR A 274 11.40 2.53 6.58
CA TYR A 274 11.70 2.79 7.97
C TYR A 274 11.95 4.26 8.23
N GLN A 275 11.16 4.86 9.11
CA GLN A 275 11.49 6.14 9.71
C GLN A 275 12.56 5.90 10.78
N THR A 276 13.73 6.52 10.65
CA THR A 276 14.88 6.26 11.55
C THR A 276 15.16 7.38 12.54
N TYR A 277 14.39 8.46 12.50
CA TYR A 277 14.46 9.56 13.46
C TYR A 277 13.31 9.50 14.46
N GLY A 278 13.54 10.01 15.66
CA GLY A 278 12.59 9.86 16.77
C GLY A 278 12.44 8.38 17.16
N ASP A 279 11.19 7.95 17.31
CA ASP A 279 10.88 6.54 17.52
C ASP A 279 10.91 5.82 16.17
N VAL A 280 11.82 4.85 16.03
CA VAL A 280 11.94 4.04 14.81
C VAL A 280 10.65 3.28 14.57
N SER A 281 10.07 3.47 13.41
CA SER A 281 8.78 2.87 13.01
C SER A 281 8.78 2.51 11.53
N GLU A 282 8.01 1.50 11.17
CA GLU A 282 7.74 1.16 9.78
C GLU A 282 6.64 2.07 9.22
N LYS A 283 6.78 2.43 7.97
CA LYS A 283 5.92 3.33 7.21
C LYS A 283 5.51 2.68 5.90
N SER A 284 4.55 3.29 5.22
CA SER A 284 4.20 2.95 3.83
C SER A 284 5.11 3.71 2.86
N ILE A 285 5.26 3.21 1.64
CA ILE A 285 5.93 3.96 0.56
C ILE A 285 5.21 5.30 0.28
N SER A 286 3.91 5.37 0.50
CA SER A 286 3.13 6.61 0.40
C SER A 286 3.49 7.67 1.45
N ASP A 287 4.21 7.30 2.52
CA ASP A 287 4.74 8.26 3.50
C ASP A 287 6.09 8.86 3.05
N VAL A 288 6.68 8.34 1.97
CA VAL A 288 7.90 8.89 1.39
C VAL A 288 7.53 10.03 0.46
N VAL A 289 7.82 11.23 0.88
CA VAL A 289 7.47 12.44 0.14
C VAL A 289 8.39 12.60 -1.07
N LEU A 290 7.82 12.79 -2.27
CA LEU A 290 8.59 13.06 -3.48
C LEU A 290 9.42 14.34 -3.33
N GLY A 291 10.65 14.33 -3.84
CA GLY A 291 11.55 15.48 -3.75
C GLY A 291 12.19 15.68 -2.38
N ASN A 292 11.96 14.77 -1.40
CA ASN A 292 12.61 14.85 -0.10
C ASN A 292 14.07 14.37 -0.18
N MET A 293 15.01 15.23 0.23
CA MET A 293 16.45 14.92 0.27
C MET A 293 16.85 14.03 1.47
N ASN A 294 15.99 13.93 2.47
CA ASN A 294 16.28 13.21 3.71
C ASN A 294 15.87 11.73 3.64
N VAL A 295 16.06 11.12 2.48
CA VAL A 295 15.75 9.73 2.20
C VAL A 295 16.98 8.99 1.71
N ALA A 296 17.15 7.76 2.15
CA ALA A 296 18.18 6.86 1.66
C ALA A 296 17.55 5.52 1.25
N TYR A 297 18.20 4.85 0.32
CA TYR A 297 17.74 3.56 -0.23
C TYR A 297 18.81 2.53 0.00
N VAL A 298 18.43 1.45 0.68
CA VAL A 298 19.28 0.29 0.89
C VAL A 298 19.18 -0.59 -0.34
N THR A 299 20.31 -0.93 -0.94
CA THR A 299 20.36 -1.72 -2.16
C THR A 299 21.03 -3.07 -1.95
N ALA A 300 20.63 -4.06 -2.74
CA ALA A 300 21.32 -5.33 -2.86
C ALA A 300 21.45 -5.67 -4.35
N GLY A 301 22.68 -5.60 -4.86
CA GLY A 301 22.93 -5.76 -6.29
C GLY A 301 22.34 -4.61 -7.09
N LYS A 302 21.26 -4.87 -7.85
CA LYS A 302 20.57 -3.89 -8.69
C LYS A 302 19.15 -3.53 -8.22
N GLU A 303 18.78 -3.95 -7.01
CA GLU A 303 17.44 -3.77 -6.47
C GLU A 303 17.47 -2.93 -5.21
N VAL A 304 16.42 -2.13 -5.00
CA VAL A 304 16.15 -1.47 -3.72
C VAL A 304 15.46 -2.47 -2.79
N CYS A 305 16.03 -2.65 -1.61
CA CYS A 305 15.55 -3.59 -0.60
C CYS A 305 14.76 -2.93 0.52
N ALA A 306 15.08 -1.68 0.84
CA ALA A 306 14.40 -0.89 1.87
C ALA A 306 14.61 0.61 1.63
N ILE A 307 13.68 1.42 2.16
CA ILE A 307 13.80 2.88 2.17
C ILE A 307 13.97 3.33 3.63
N LEU A 308 14.85 4.31 3.85
CA LEU A 308 15.11 4.93 5.14
C LEU A 308 14.72 6.41 5.07
N ILE A 309 13.77 6.84 5.89
CA ILE A 309 13.44 8.25 6.09
C ILE A 309 14.31 8.73 7.25
N LEU A 310 15.36 9.51 6.93
CA LEU A 310 16.42 9.86 7.87
C LEU A 310 16.07 11.06 8.76
N GLN A 311 15.25 11.98 8.26
CA GLN A 311 14.81 13.21 8.92
C GLN A 311 13.42 13.60 8.42
N PRO A 312 12.69 14.50 9.10
CA PRO A 312 11.48 15.08 8.55
C PRO A 312 11.67 15.63 7.14
N ALA A 313 10.63 15.58 6.33
CA ALA A 313 10.70 16.04 4.95
C ALA A 313 11.08 17.53 4.88
N ASP A 314 12.10 17.85 4.09
CA ASP A 314 12.48 19.21 3.70
C ASP A 314 12.26 19.34 2.19
N ILE A 315 11.11 19.91 1.80
CA ILE A 315 10.68 20.04 0.42
C ILE A 315 10.65 21.52 0.08
N LYS A 316 11.39 21.90 -0.96
CA LYS A 316 11.45 23.29 -1.45
C LYS A 316 10.58 23.50 -2.67
N ASN A 317 10.45 22.48 -3.51
CA ASN A 317 9.79 22.54 -4.81
C ASN A 317 8.48 21.73 -4.80
N ILE A 318 7.52 22.22 -5.56
CA ILE A 318 6.33 21.47 -5.94
C ILE A 318 6.49 20.96 -7.36
N ARG A 319 5.97 19.76 -7.64
CA ARG A 319 5.98 19.12 -8.95
C ARG A 319 4.55 19.03 -9.46
N VAL A 320 4.26 19.71 -10.57
CA VAL A 320 2.91 19.87 -11.14
C VAL A 320 2.83 19.13 -12.47
N LEU A 321 1.98 18.11 -12.55
CA LEU A 321 1.67 17.41 -13.80
C LEU A 321 0.83 18.33 -14.69
N LEU A 322 1.34 18.66 -15.87
CA LEU A 322 0.65 19.49 -16.85
C LEU A 322 -0.19 18.61 -17.77
N LEU A 323 -1.50 18.62 -17.57
CA LEU A 323 -2.44 17.81 -18.35
C LEU A 323 -2.45 18.24 -19.81
N SER A 324 -2.74 17.29 -20.70
CA SER A 324 -3.01 17.57 -22.11
C SER A 324 -4.32 18.36 -22.29
N ASP A 325 -4.58 18.85 -23.49
CA ASP A 325 -5.76 19.66 -23.77
C ASP A 325 -7.08 18.90 -23.60
N ASP A 326 -7.04 17.57 -23.72
CA ASP A 326 -8.18 16.67 -23.46
C ASP A 326 -8.27 16.22 -21.98
N GLY A 327 -7.42 16.74 -21.11
CA GLY A 327 -7.40 16.44 -19.68
C GLY A 327 -6.74 15.11 -19.30
N THR A 328 -6.00 14.47 -20.22
CA THR A 328 -5.26 13.23 -19.91
C THR A 328 -3.89 13.53 -19.30
N ASN A 329 -3.35 12.55 -18.57
CA ASN A 329 -2.03 12.65 -17.92
C ASN A 329 -0.86 12.53 -18.91
N THR A 330 -1.12 12.12 -20.14
CA THR A 330 -0.09 11.89 -21.16
C THR A 330 -0.40 12.65 -22.44
N ARG A 331 0.63 12.99 -23.20
CA ARG A 331 0.59 13.64 -24.49
C ARG A 331 1.21 12.73 -25.54
N SER A 332 0.66 12.74 -26.75
CA SER A 332 1.24 11.99 -27.88
C SER A 332 2.56 12.59 -28.35
N ASP A 333 2.75 13.90 -28.15
CA ASP A 333 3.94 14.64 -28.55
C ASP A 333 4.12 15.90 -27.69
N VAL A 334 5.36 16.39 -27.58
CA VAL A 334 5.73 17.55 -26.77
C VAL A 334 6.72 18.41 -27.50
N TYR A 335 6.43 19.70 -27.60
CA TYR A 335 7.35 20.73 -28.12
C TYR A 335 7.53 21.81 -27.08
N LEU A 336 8.77 22.25 -26.87
CA LEU A 336 9.12 23.22 -25.84
C LEU A 336 9.96 24.35 -26.45
N LYS A 337 9.85 25.56 -25.88
CA LYS A 337 10.76 26.66 -26.07
C LYS A 337 11.10 27.30 -24.75
N CYS A 338 12.32 27.85 -24.64
CA CYS A 338 12.72 28.65 -23.51
C CYS A 338 12.96 30.10 -23.93
N SER A 339 12.50 31.07 -23.13
CA SER A 339 12.72 32.50 -23.38
C SER A 339 14.18 32.94 -23.22
N THR A 340 15.00 32.14 -22.59
CA THR A 340 16.46 32.32 -22.40
C THR A 340 17.18 31.08 -22.91
N ASN A 341 18.52 31.11 -22.91
CA ASN A 341 19.25 29.85 -23.04
C ASN A 341 18.83 28.90 -21.93
N ALA A 342 18.95 27.62 -22.19
CA ALA A 342 18.57 26.58 -21.25
C ALA A 342 19.54 25.40 -21.28
N ASP A 343 19.75 24.76 -20.14
CA ASP A 343 20.37 23.45 -20.06
C ASP A 343 19.31 22.38 -20.32
N ILE A 344 19.68 21.41 -21.13
CA ILE A 344 18.85 20.23 -21.44
C ILE A 344 19.59 19.01 -20.94
N THR A 345 18.98 18.29 -20.02
CA THR A 345 19.52 17.03 -19.52
C THR A 345 18.69 15.86 -20.02
N CYS A 346 19.36 14.85 -20.56
CA CYS A 346 18.74 13.59 -20.99
C CYS A 346 19.62 12.42 -20.53
N GLY A 347 19.22 11.73 -19.48
CA GLY A 347 20.08 10.78 -18.78
C GLY A 347 21.33 11.47 -18.24
N ASP A 348 22.51 10.93 -18.53
CA ASP A 348 23.80 11.48 -18.07
C ASP A 348 24.35 12.63 -18.98
N GLU A 349 23.65 12.96 -20.06
CA GLU A 349 24.09 13.98 -21.00
C GLU A 349 23.38 15.31 -20.74
N THR A 350 24.17 16.40 -20.64
CA THR A 350 23.65 17.77 -20.59
C THR A 350 24.13 18.52 -21.82
N LYS A 351 23.22 19.26 -22.49
CA LYS A 351 23.46 20.11 -23.66
C LYS A 351 22.84 21.46 -23.41
N SER A 352 23.40 22.51 -23.98
CA SER A 352 22.80 23.84 -23.99
C SER A 352 21.94 24.03 -25.23
N ALA A 353 20.77 24.66 -25.04
CA ALA A 353 19.91 25.15 -26.12
C ALA A 353 19.85 26.67 -26.12
N GLY A 354 19.74 27.25 -27.31
CA GLY A 354 19.60 28.70 -27.48
C GLY A 354 18.21 29.20 -27.08
N SER A 355 18.15 30.51 -26.76
CA SER A 355 16.86 31.19 -26.54
C SER A 355 15.95 31.00 -27.76
N GLU A 356 14.66 30.72 -27.54
CA GLU A 356 13.63 30.52 -28.57
C GLU A 356 13.86 29.28 -29.48
N GLU A 357 14.87 28.47 -29.22
CA GLU A 357 15.08 27.21 -29.94
C GLU A 357 13.91 26.27 -29.70
N LEU A 358 13.36 25.66 -30.77
CA LEU A 358 12.32 24.68 -30.68
C LEU A 358 12.91 23.32 -30.28
N LEU A 359 12.55 22.85 -29.12
CA LEU A 359 12.97 21.57 -28.54
C LEU A 359 11.89 20.53 -28.78
N HIS A 360 12.29 19.36 -29.28
CA HIS A 360 11.43 18.22 -29.49
C HIS A 360 12.00 16.99 -28.76
N PRO A 361 11.54 16.69 -27.56
CA PRO A 361 12.07 15.58 -26.79
C PRO A 361 12.07 14.23 -27.53
N ALA A 362 11.06 13.98 -28.39
CA ALA A 362 11.00 12.76 -29.19
C ALA A 362 12.20 12.54 -30.12
N ASP A 363 12.89 13.60 -30.54
CA ASP A 363 14.10 13.49 -31.36
C ASP A 363 15.33 13.02 -30.56
N THR A 364 15.27 13.17 -29.22
CA THR A 364 16.38 12.88 -28.30
C THR A 364 16.11 11.69 -27.43
N LEU A 365 14.85 11.51 -27.00
CA LEU A 365 14.41 10.39 -26.19
C LEU A 365 14.07 9.20 -27.09
N THR A 366 14.72 8.06 -26.87
CA THR A 366 14.17 6.80 -27.35
C THR A 366 12.85 6.57 -26.61
N MET A 367 11.81 6.10 -27.31
CA MET A 367 10.46 5.84 -26.75
C MET A 367 10.44 4.78 -25.64
N ALA A 368 11.59 4.41 -25.09
CA ALA A 368 11.65 3.49 -23.95
C ALA A 368 11.08 4.16 -22.70
N PRO A 369 10.13 3.53 -22.00
CA PRO A 369 9.60 4.05 -20.75
C PRO A 369 10.69 4.41 -19.73
N GLY A 370 10.47 5.46 -18.97
CA GLY A 370 11.39 5.89 -17.91
C GLY A 370 12.52 6.82 -18.36
N LYS A 371 12.64 7.14 -19.66
CA LYS A 371 13.58 8.17 -20.10
C LYS A 371 13.00 9.56 -19.83
N THR A 372 13.85 10.45 -19.31
CA THR A 372 13.50 11.83 -18.97
C THR A 372 14.31 12.83 -19.80
N PHE A 373 13.67 13.95 -20.12
CA PHE A 373 14.24 15.10 -20.81
C PHE A 373 13.89 16.33 -19.98
N ILE A 374 14.90 16.94 -19.36
CA ILE A 374 14.72 18.05 -18.43
C ILE A 374 15.22 19.34 -19.10
N VAL A 375 14.38 20.37 -19.09
CA VAL A 375 14.73 21.72 -19.57
C VAL A 375 14.83 22.64 -18.36
N LYS A 376 16.00 23.25 -18.16
CA LYS A 376 16.28 24.21 -17.09
C LYS A 376 16.79 25.52 -17.68
N PRO A 377 16.07 26.64 -17.53
CA PRO A 377 16.54 27.96 -17.94
C PRO A 377 17.84 28.34 -17.25
N GLU A 378 18.78 28.96 -17.98
CA GLU A 378 20.01 29.50 -17.37
C GLU A 378 19.74 30.73 -16.47
N SER A 379 18.62 31.44 -16.72
CA SER A 379 18.21 32.61 -15.94
C SER A 379 17.01 32.26 -15.04
N GLU A 380 17.00 32.75 -13.81
CA GLU A 380 15.87 32.61 -12.87
C GLU A 380 14.57 33.21 -13.42
N ASP A 381 14.65 34.26 -14.26
CA ASP A 381 13.49 34.85 -14.93
C ASP A 381 13.09 34.13 -16.23
N GLY A 382 13.86 33.12 -16.64
CA GLY A 382 13.58 32.32 -17.82
C GLY A 382 12.22 31.60 -17.72
N LYS A 383 11.52 31.54 -18.86
CA LYS A 383 10.21 30.88 -18.97
C LYS A 383 10.27 29.80 -20.03
N ILE A 384 9.62 28.68 -19.73
CA ILE A 384 9.47 27.55 -20.64
C ILE A 384 8.02 27.53 -21.15
N TYR A 385 7.84 27.42 -22.46
CA TYR A 385 6.53 27.37 -23.10
C TYR A 385 6.29 26.01 -23.72
N LEU A 386 5.10 25.47 -23.52
CA LEU A 386 4.58 24.40 -24.36
C LEU A 386 4.21 24.99 -25.72
N CYS A 387 4.61 24.32 -26.77
CA CYS A 387 4.41 24.77 -28.16
C CYS A 387 3.69 23.68 -28.96
N ASN A 388 3.10 24.10 -30.09
CA ASN A 388 2.73 23.15 -31.13
C ASN A 388 3.94 22.83 -32.03
N GLY A 389 3.80 21.89 -32.97
CA GLY A 389 4.90 21.45 -33.85
C GLY A 389 5.48 22.52 -34.78
N ASN A 390 4.82 23.68 -34.96
CA ASN A 390 5.36 24.81 -35.69
C ASN A 390 6.09 25.85 -34.81
N GLY A 391 6.17 25.55 -33.48
CA GLY A 391 6.87 26.43 -32.53
C GLY A 391 6.03 27.58 -31.98
N THR A 392 4.73 27.62 -32.24
CA THR A 392 3.85 28.61 -31.60
C THR A 392 3.51 28.16 -30.16
N ALA A 393 3.71 29.04 -29.17
CA ALA A 393 3.35 28.80 -27.80
C ALA A 393 1.85 28.58 -27.65
N VAL A 394 1.47 27.52 -26.93
CA VAL A 394 0.09 27.18 -26.60
C VAL A 394 -0.20 27.29 -25.10
N SER A 395 0.80 27.63 -24.30
CA SER A 395 0.68 27.87 -22.86
C SER A 395 1.21 29.25 -22.49
N ASN A 396 0.88 29.74 -21.29
CA ASN A 396 1.66 30.76 -20.60
C ASN A 396 3.04 30.17 -20.25
N GLY A 397 4.02 31.08 -20.03
CA GLY A 397 5.38 30.66 -19.68
C GLY A 397 5.46 30.08 -18.26
N TYR A 398 6.02 28.89 -18.15
CA TYR A 398 6.28 28.22 -16.87
C TYR A 398 7.62 28.66 -16.28
N ALA A 399 7.65 28.95 -15.00
CA ALA A 399 8.88 29.15 -14.22
C ALA A 399 9.48 27.80 -13.80
N GLY A 400 10.73 27.82 -13.31
CA GLY A 400 11.40 26.59 -12.84
C GLY A 400 11.84 25.68 -13.98
N THR A 401 11.73 24.38 -13.81
CA THR A 401 12.12 23.37 -14.78
C THR A 401 10.91 22.64 -15.38
N ILE A 402 11.04 22.14 -16.59
CA ILE A 402 10.09 21.20 -17.19
C ILE A 402 10.79 19.88 -17.41
N GLU A 403 10.22 18.82 -16.85
CA GLU A 403 10.58 17.43 -17.10
C GLU A 403 9.57 16.82 -18.07
N VAL A 404 10.06 16.24 -19.16
CA VAL A 404 9.27 15.40 -20.06
C VAL A 404 9.73 13.97 -19.89
N ARG A 405 8.80 13.08 -19.56
CA ARG A 405 9.08 11.67 -19.31
C ARG A 405 8.39 10.81 -20.36
N SER A 406 9.14 9.89 -20.95
CA SER A 406 8.58 8.87 -21.83
C SER A 406 7.84 7.79 -21.03
N THR A 407 6.64 7.44 -21.47
CA THR A 407 5.82 6.35 -20.93
C THR A 407 5.39 5.41 -22.06
N GLU A 408 4.74 4.30 -21.72
CA GLU A 408 4.17 3.40 -22.73
C GLU A 408 3.08 4.05 -23.58
N ASN A 409 2.40 5.07 -23.03
CA ASN A 409 1.24 5.72 -23.63
C ASN A 409 1.55 7.13 -24.17
N GLY A 410 2.83 7.51 -24.29
CA GLY A 410 3.24 8.85 -24.73
C GLY A 410 4.16 9.54 -23.73
N TYR A 411 3.98 10.83 -23.51
CA TYR A 411 4.82 11.65 -22.64
C TYR A 411 4.03 12.29 -21.51
N THR A 412 4.53 12.21 -20.28
CA THR A 412 4.11 13.10 -19.20
C THR A 412 4.96 14.36 -19.19
N VAL A 413 4.38 15.46 -18.74
CA VAL A 413 5.07 16.74 -18.60
C VAL A 413 4.88 17.25 -17.18
N VAL A 414 5.97 17.43 -16.44
CA VAL A 414 5.96 17.89 -15.06
C VAL A 414 6.72 19.21 -14.97
N ASN A 415 6.09 20.20 -14.35
CA ASN A 415 6.75 21.46 -14.02
C ASN A 415 7.20 21.43 -12.55
N GLU A 416 8.47 21.60 -12.30
CA GLU A 416 9.05 21.69 -10.96
C GLU A 416 9.55 23.09 -10.67
N LEU A 417 9.09 23.66 -9.52
CA LEU A 417 9.42 25.01 -9.12
C LEU A 417 9.24 25.21 -7.61
N PRO A 418 9.84 26.28 -7.01
CA PRO A 418 9.58 26.64 -5.63
C PRO A 418 8.10 26.87 -5.34
N LEU A 419 7.62 26.46 -4.15
CA LEU A 419 6.21 26.58 -3.76
C LEU A 419 5.68 28.02 -3.88
N GLU A 420 6.44 29.02 -3.49
CA GLU A 420 5.99 30.42 -3.58
C GLU A 420 5.86 30.88 -5.05
N GLU A 421 6.76 30.49 -5.94
CA GLU A 421 6.65 30.76 -7.38
C GLU A 421 5.40 30.11 -7.99
N TYR A 422 5.08 28.87 -7.58
CA TYR A 422 3.85 28.21 -7.95
C TYR A 422 2.61 29.04 -7.55
N LEU A 423 2.60 29.53 -6.31
CA LEU A 423 1.48 30.34 -5.81
C LEU A 423 1.31 31.67 -6.54
N TYR A 424 2.37 32.29 -7.07
CA TYR A 424 2.24 33.49 -7.90
C TYR A 424 1.33 33.29 -9.11
N ALA A 425 1.29 32.07 -9.66
CA ALA A 425 0.47 31.72 -10.80
C ALA A 425 -0.85 31.02 -10.45
N VAL A 426 -0.97 30.43 -9.25
CA VAL A 426 -2.22 29.88 -8.74
C VAL A 426 -3.17 30.99 -8.30
N VAL A 427 -2.71 31.93 -7.48
CA VAL A 427 -3.57 32.97 -6.93
C VAL A 427 -4.35 33.73 -8.01
N PRO A 428 -3.75 34.22 -9.11
CA PRO A 428 -4.52 34.92 -10.15
C PRO A 428 -5.36 33.99 -11.02
N SER A 429 -5.01 32.68 -11.07
CA SER A 429 -5.79 31.67 -11.81
C SER A 429 -7.05 31.26 -11.05
N GLU A 430 -7.06 31.39 -9.72
CA GLU A 430 -8.20 31.06 -8.84
C GLU A 430 -9.03 32.28 -8.46
N MET A 431 -8.42 33.46 -8.35
CA MET A 431 -9.09 34.68 -7.89
C MET A 431 -8.66 35.87 -8.74
N PRO A 432 -9.59 36.67 -9.29
CA PRO A 432 -9.26 37.87 -10.04
C PRO A 432 -8.32 38.83 -9.28
N SER A 433 -7.24 39.28 -9.88
CA SER A 433 -6.26 40.19 -9.26
C SER A 433 -6.83 41.57 -8.92
N SER A 434 -8.05 41.88 -9.37
CA SER A 434 -8.79 43.10 -9.02
C SER A 434 -9.43 43.03 -7.64
N PHE A 435 -9.41 41.89 -6.96
CA PHE A 435 -9.92 41.75 -5.59
C PHE A 435 -9.02 42.53 -4.62
N SER A 436 -9.53 42.79 -3.42
CA SER A 436 -8.77 43.54 -2.41
C SER A 436 -7.46 42.79 -2.05
N PRO A 437 -6.39 43.53 -1.67
CA PRO A 437 -5.14 42.92 -1.25
C PRO A 437 -5.30 41.86 -0.13
N GLU A 438 -6.24 42.11 0.82
CA GLU A 438 -6.49 41.16 1.92
C GLU A 438 -7.19 39.90 1.44
N ALA A 439 -8.05 39.98 0.41
CA ALA A 439 -8.65 38.79 -0.20
C ALA A 439 -7.60 37.96 -0.93
N LEU A 440 -6.69 38.58 -1.69
CA LEU A 440 -5.58 37.90 -2.36
C LEU A 440 -4.61 37.25 -1.36
N LYS A 441 -4.31 37.92 -0.23
CA LYS A 441 -3.51 37.33 0.86
C LYS A 441 -4.20 36.11 1.48
N THR A 442 -5.51 36.19 1.72
CA THR A 442 -6.28 35.05 2.23
C THR A 442 -6.23 33.88 1.26
N GLN A 443 -6.43 34.14 -0.04
CA GLN A 443 -6.32 33.12 -1.07
C GLN A 443 -4.92 32.49 -1.09
N ALA A 444 -3.86 33.30 -0.95
CA ALA A 444 -2.49 32.80 -0.92
C ALA A 444 -2.25 31.85 0.27
N VAL A 445 -2.75 32.18 1.46
CA VAL A 445 -2.65 31.32 2.66
C VAL A 445 -3.44 30.03 2.49
N CYS A 446 -4.66 30.08 1.96
CA CYS A 446 -5.47 28.89 1.68
C CYS A 446 -4.78 28.00 0.63
N ALA A 447 -4.36 28.59 -0.49
CA ALA A 447 -3.71 27.87 -1.57
C ALA A 447 -2.40 27.20 -1.11
N ARG A 448 -1.61 27.90 -0.28
CA ARG A 448 -0.37 27.35 0.31
C ARG A 448 -0.65 26.18 1.24
N SER A 449 -1.67 26.31 2.08
CA SER A 449 -2.07 25.23 3.01
C SER A 449 -2.53 24.00 2.25
N TYR A 450 -3.33 24.17 1.21
CA TYR A 450 -3.77 23.10 0.33
C TYR A 450 -2.57 22.44 -0.38
N ALA A 451 -1.72 23.23 -1.05
CA ALA A 451 -0.55 22.73 -1.77
C ALA A 451 0.42 21.99 -0.83
N TYR A 452 0.66 22.51 0.38
CA TYR A 452 1.49 21.83 1.37
C TYR A 452 0.95 20.45 1.74
N MET A 453 -0.37 20.31 1.89
CA MET A 453 -0.97 18.99 2.17
C MET A 453 -0.80 18.03 0.99
N GLN A 454 -0.86 18.53 -0.24
CA GLN A 454 -0.63 17.70 -1.44
C GLN A 454 0.84 17.28 -1.59
N LEU A 455 1.80 18.09 -1.15
CA LEU A 455 3.21 17.70 -1.11
C LEU A 455 3.45 16.44 -0.25
N MET A 456 2.62 16.24 0.79
CA MET A 456 2.71 15.10 1.70
C MET A 456 1.96 13.86 1.20
N ARG A 457 1.32 13.93 0.01
CA ARG A 457 0.57 12.82 -0.60
C ARG A 457 1.33 12.26 -1.79
N ALA A 458 1.01 11.02 -2.13
CA ALA A 458 1.66 10.30 -3.21
C ALA A 458 0.72 9.94 -4.37
N ASP A 459 -0.44 10.61 -4.47
CA ASP A 459 -1.52 10.26 -5.41
C ASP A 459 -1.08 10.26 -6.89
N LEU A 460 -0.10 11.09 -7.24
CA LEU A 460 0.47 11.19 -8.59
C LEU A 460 1.94 10.75 -8.67
N ALA A 461 2.41 9.96 -7.71
CA ALA A 461 3.81 9.53 -7.63
C ALA A 461 4.28 8.75 -8.88
N ALA A 462 3.42 7.94 -9.48
CA ALA A 462 3.71 7.23 -10.73
C ALA A 462 4.03 8.16 -11.90
N TYR A 463 3.52 9.40 -11.86
CA TYR A 463 3.83 10.45 -12.84
C TYR A 463 4.96 11.37 -12.40
N GLY A 464 5.52 11.16 -11.20
CA GLY A 464 6.54 12.02 -10.62
C GLY A 464 6.02 13.41 -10.23
N ALA A 465 4.76 13.52 -9.82
CA ALA A 465 4.13 14.79 -9.50
C ALA A 465 3.38 14.73 -8.14
N HIS A 466 3.20 15.89 -7.51
CA HIS A 466 2.41 16.05 -6.30
C HIS A 466 0.94 16.35 -6.63
N ILE A 467 0.71 17.16 -7.66
CA ILE A 467 -0.61 17.64 -8.11
C ILE A 467 -0.63 17.76 -9.62
N ASN A 468 -1.83 17.99 -10.19
CA ASN A 468 -1.96 18.44 -11.59
C ASN A 468 -2.49 19.89 -11.67
N ASP A 469 -2.51 20.46 -12.89
CA ASP A 469 -2.86 21.85 -13.16
C ASP A 469 -4.37 22.11 -13.34
N SER A 470 -5.23 21.15 -12.95
CA SER A 470 -6.69 21.22 -13.12
C SER A 470 -7.45 21.56 -11.83
N THR A 471 -8.76 21.73 -11.98
CA THR A 471 -9.71 21.96 -10.86
C THR A 471 -9.85 20.77 -9.91
N SER A 472 -9.29 19.60 -10.25
CA SER A 472 -9.20 18.46 -9.31
C SER A 472 -8.23 18.73 -8.18
N TYR A 473 -7.29 19.66 -8.38
CA TYR A 473 -6.36 20.18 -7.39
C TYR A 473 -6.46 21.70 -7.30
N GLN A 474 -5.58 22.42 -7.99
CA GLN A 474 -5.58 23.88 -8.06
C GLN A 474 -5.35 24.34 -9.50
N VAL A 475 -6.15 25.27 -9.97
CA VAL A 475 -5.95 25.84 -11.31
C VAL A 475 -4.61 26.58 -11.35
N TYR A 476 -3.71 26.09 -12.19
CA TYR A 476 -2.35 26.59 -12.25
C TYR A 476 -2.02 27.18 -13.62
N ASN A 477 -1.41 28.39 -13.59
CA ASN A 477 -0.83 29.10 -14.75
C ASN A 477 -1.81 29.34 -15.93
N LYS A 478 -3.12 29.40 -15.66
CA LYS A 478 -4.12 29.84 -16.66
C LYS A 478 -4.13 31.36 -16.79
N VAL A 479 -3.75 32.06 -15.73
CA VAL A 479 -3.51 33.50 -15.72
C VAL A 479 -2.06 33.73 -15.28
N GLU A 480 -1.32 34.56 -16.01
CA GLU A 480 0.04 34.93 -15.63
C GLU A 480 0.10 35.67 -14.30
N LYS A 481 1.22 35.52 -13.59
CA LYS A 481 1.42 36.21 -12.30
C LYS A 481 1.31 37.73 -12.48
N THR A 482 0.66 38.38 -11.55
CA THR A 482 0.47 39.82 -11.52
C THR A 482 1.27 40.45 -10.37
N LYS A 483 1.44 41.77 -10.37
CA LYS A 483 2.09 42.46 -9.25
C LYS A 483 1.31 42.27 -7.94
N GLU A 484 -0.01 42.23 -8.04
CA GLU A 484 -0.92 42.07 -6.92
C GLU A 484 -0.84 40.65 -6.33
N SER A 485 -0.79 39.61 -7.19
CA SER A 485 -0.64 38.23 -6.75
C SER A 485 0.72 37.98 -6.09
N VAL A 486 1.81 38.47 -6.69
CA VAL A 486 3.15 38.39 -6.11
C VAL A 486 3.20 39.09 -4.75
N ALA A 487 2.69 40.35 -4.65
CA ALA A 487 2.68 41.08 -3.39
C ALA A 487 1.87 40.38 -2.29
N ALA A 488 0.76 39.72 -2.63
CA ALA A 488 -0.06 38.98 -1.68
C ALA A 488 0.63 37.72 -1.16
N VAL A 489 1.28 36.94 -2.05
CA VAL A 489 2.03 35.73 -1.72
C VAL A 489 3.23 36.09 -0.85
N ASP A 490 4.04 37.11 -1.25
CA ASP A 490 5.22 37.56 -0.50
C ASP A 490 4.85 38.03 0.91
N ALA A 491 3.76 38.81 1.03
CA ALA A 491 3.29 39.32 2.31
C ALA A 491 2.81 38.23 3.27
N THR A 492 2.53 37.03 2.77
CA THR A 492 2.06 35.88 3.52
C THR A 492 3.00 34.68 3.41
N CYS A 493 4.24 34.88 2.97
CA CYS A 493 5.22 33.80 2.76
C CYS A 493 5.34 32.90 4.00
N GLY A 494 5.27 31.59 3.79
CA GLY A 494 5.34 30.57 4.85
C GLY A 494 4.12 30.49 5.77
N GLN A 495 3.10 31.34 5.62
CA GLN A 495 1.90 31.27 6.45
C GLN A 495 0.93 30.19 5.93
N VAL A 496 0.48 29.33 6.84
CA VAL A 496 -0.47 28.24 6.57
C VAL A 496 -1.57 28.21 7.63
N LEU A 497 -2.70 27.62 7.29
CA LEU A 497 -3.78 27.36 8.24
C LEU A 497 -3.49 26.08 9.01
N THR A 498 -3.70 26.11 10.33
CA THR A 498 -3.51 24.95 11.18
C THR A 498 -4.73 24.68 12.05
N TRP A 499 -4.96 23.39 12.35
CA TRP A 499 -5.93 22.93 13.32
C TRP A 499 -5.30 21.85 14.20
N ASN A 500 -5.43 21.99 15.52
CA ASN A 500 -4.78 21.10 16.48
C ASN A 500 -3.24 20.93 16.23
N GLY A 501 -2.58 22.02 15.80
CA GLY A 501 -1.14 22.05 15.56
C GLY A 501 -0.67 21.40 14.24
N LYS A 502 -1.61 20.93 13.41
CA LYS A 502 -1.31 20.37 12.08
C LYS A 502 -1.82 21.30 10.99
N VAL A 503 -1.11 21.37 9.88
CA VAL A 503 -1.57 22.08 8.68
C VAL A 503 -2.84 21.41 8.17
N VAL A 504 -3.81 22.21 7.72
CA VAL A 504 -5.07 21.70 7.19
C VAL A 504 -5.16 21.82 5.68
N GLU A 505 -5.89 20.91 5.06
CA GLU A 505 -6.26 21.01 3.67
C GLU A 505 -7.36 22.06 3.51
N ALA A 506 -6.95 23.26 3.10
CA ALA A 506 -7.83 24.41 3.03
C ALA A 506 -8.57 24.44 1.70
N TYR A 507 -9.76 23.85 1.68
CA TYR A 507 -10.63 23.90 0.50
C TYR A 507 -11.24 25.29 0.33
N TYR A 508 -11.38 25.73 -0.92
CA TYR A 508 -12.01 27.00 -1.28
C TYR A 508 -12.87 26.83 -2.56
N PHE A 509 -13.80 27.74 -2.72
CA PHE A 509 -14.75 27.72 -3.84
C PHE A 509 -15.15 29.14 -4.23
N SER A 510 -15.52 29.33 -5.50
CA SER A 510 -15.85 30.66 -6.03
C SER A 510 -17.21 31.19 -5.58
N THR A 511 -18.16 30.31 -5.29
CA THR A 511 -19.57 30.68 -5.06
C THR A 511 -20.19 29.77 -4.00
N SER A 512 -20.94 30.37 -3.07
CA SER A 512 -21.77 29.63 -2.11
C SER A 512 -23.20 30.16 -2.12
N MET A 513 -24.11 29.40 -1.53
CA MET A 513 -25.49 29.81 -1.29
C MET A 513 -25.66 30.45 0.11
N GLY A 514 -24.60 31.10 0.59
CA GLY A 514 -24.61 31.78 1.90
C GLY A 514 -24.10 30.95 3.05
N TYR A 515 -23.76 29.67 2.83
CA TYR A 515 -23.24 28.76 3.86
C TYR A 515 -22.04 27.99 3.36
N THR A 516 -21.13 27.66 4.28
CA THR A 516 -20.16 26.56 4.08
C THR A 516 -20.80 25.24 4.51
N ASP A 517 -20.18 24.12 4.19
CA ASP A 517 -20.64 22.79 4.61
C ASP A 517 -19.58 22.05 5.43
N THR A 518 -19.89 20.84 5.88
CA THR A 518 -18.99 19.94 6.61
C THR A 518 -18.41 18.87 5.68
N ALA A 519 -17.39 18.14 6.13
CA ALA A 519 -16.79 17.04 5.36
C ALA A 519 -17.74 15.85 5.11
N GLU A 520 -18.87 15.78 5.81
CA GLU A 520 -19.88 14.73 5.65
C GLU A 520 -20.43 14.65 4.22
N ILE A 521 -20.43 15.78 3.49
CA ILE A 521 -20.88 15.80 2.08
C ILE A 521 -20.02 14.92 1.15
N TRP A 522 -18.78 14.58 1.54
CA TRP A 522 -17.89 13.74 0.76
C TRP A 522 -17.90 12.25 1.17
N ASN A 523 -18.77 11.86 2.12
CA ASN A 523 -18.85 10.51 2.67
C ASN A 523 -17.49 9.97 3.15
N VAL A 524 -16.71 10.82 3.84
CA VAL A 524 -15.40 10.44 4.38
C VAL A 524 -15.54 9.43 5.51
N ASP A 525 -14.63 8.46 5.60
CA ASP A 525 -14.66 7.39 6.60
C ASP A 525 -14.51 7.93 8.03
N ASP A 526 -13.67 8.96 8.22
CA ASP A 526 -13.49 9.64 9.52
C ASP A 526 -13.73 11.16 9.43
N PRO A 527 -14.97 11.63 9.60
CA PRO A 527 -15.29 13.06 9.61
C PRO A 527 -14.56 13.83 10.71
N SER A 528 -14.09 13.17 11.80
CA SER A 528 -13.40 13.85 12.89
C SER A 528 -12.06 14.44 12.49
N SER A 529 -11.39 13.84 11.50
CA SER A 529 -10.15 14.33 10.90
C SER A 529 -10.33 15.69 10.21
N TYR A 530 -11.56 16.04 9.82
CA TYR A 530 -11.95 17.28 9.16
C TYR A 530 -12.74 18.22 10.08
N GLY A 531 -12.58 18.09 11.40
CA GLY A 531 -13.33 18.88 12.36
C GLY A 531 -13.14 20.41 12.28
N TYR A 532 -12.22 20.89 11.45
CA TYR A 532 -12.05 22.29 11.08
C TYR A 532 -13.04 22.75 9.99
N LEU A 533 -13.61 21.84 9.19
CA LEU A 533 -14.64 22.15 8.20
C LEU A 533 -16.00 22.19 8.90
N LYS A 534 -16.44 23.39 9.20
CA LYS A 534 -17.71 23.62 9.91
C LYS A 534 -18.69 24.37 9.03
N LYS A 535 -19.97 24.03 9.18
CA LYS A 535 -21.04 24.80 8.58
C LYS A 535 -21.04 26.20 9.21
N ALA A 536 -20.89 27.22 8.39
CA ALA A 536 -20.92 28.61 8.79
C ALA A 536 -21.80 29.43 7.84
N CYS A 537 -22.60 30.32 8.37
CA CYS A 537 -23.33 31.30 7.57
C CYS A 537 -22.34 32.39 7.11
N LEU A 538 -22.25 32.60 5.82
CA LEU A 538 -21.37 33.61 5.21
C LEU A 538 -22.03 34.99 5.10
N ASN A 539 -23.37 35.04 5.15
CA ASN A 539 -24.12 36.26 5.13
C ASN A 539 -25.05 36.35 6.34
N GLN A 540 -24.73 37.19 7.30
CA GLN A 540 -25.53 37.35 8.52
C GLN A 540 -26.99 37.77 8.25
N ALA A 541 -27.27 38.46 7.15
CA ALA A 541 -28.63 38.84 6.77
C ALA A 541 -29.52 37.63 6.42
N ASP A 542 -28.90 36.50 6.06
CA ASP A 542 -29.58 35.28 5.67
C ASP A 542 -29.55 34.20 6.76
N ALA A 543 -28.91 34.48 7.92
CA ALA A 543 -28.77 33.52 9.02
C ALA A 543 -30.08 33.05 9.64
N ASP A 544 -31.14 33.87 9.50
CA ASP A 544 -32.47 33.60 10.04
C ASP A 544 -33.41 32.90 9.03
N ILE A 545 -32.90 32.57 7.82
CA ILE A 545 -33.68 31.88 6.79
C ILE A 545 -33.53 30.37 6.96
N ASP A 546 -34.64 29.69 7.22
CA ASP A 546 -34.64 28.22 7.22
C ASP A 546 -34.60 27.70 5.77
N LEU A 547 -33.40 27.38 5.30
CA LEU A 547 -33.18 26.84 3.95
C LEU A 547 -33.60 25.37 3.79
N SER A 548 -34.04 24.70 4.86
CA SER A 548 -34.67 23.38 4.78
C SER A 548 -36.14 23.49 4.36
N ASP A 549 -36.75 24.67 4.50
CA ASP A 549 -38.10 24.98 3.96
C ASP A 549 -37.99 25.26 2.45
N GLU A 550 -38.64 24.44 1.63
CA GLU A 550 -38.60 24.53 0.16
C GLU A 550 -39.07 25.90 -0.37
N THR A 551 -40.03 26.53 0.30
CA THR A 551 -40.57 27.85 -0.09
C THR A 551 -39.57 28.95 0.24
N ALA A 552 -38.95 28.91 1.41
CA ALA A 552 -37.91 29.84 1.83
C ALA A 552 -36.67 29.71 0.94
N PHE A 553 -36.25 28.48 0.66
CA PHE A 553 -35.13 28.18 -0.25
C PHE A 553 -35.38 28.71 -1.67
N SER A 554 -36.55 28.40 -2.26
CA SER A 554 -36.92 28.88 -3.59
C SER A 554 -36.96 30.41 -3.68
N LYS A 555 -37.44 31.08 -2.63
CA LYS A 555 -37.48 32.56 -2.55
C LYS A 555 -36.06 33.13 -2.40
N TYR A 556 -35.22 32.52 -1.58
CA TYR A 556 -33.82 32.91 -1.40
C TYR A 556 -33.03 32.86 -2.69
N ILE A 557 -33.10 31.73 -3.43
CA ILE A 557 -32.41 31.57 -4.72
C ILE A 557 -32.89 32.62 -5.73
N LYS A 558 -34.20 32.89 -5.81
CA LYS A 558 -34.73 33.88 -6.75
C LYS A 558 -34.28 35.29 -6.40
N SER A 559 -34.24 35.67 -5.11
CA SER A 559 -33.76 36.98 -4.68
C SER A 559 -32.27 37.18 -4.93
N SER A 560 -31.45 36.16 -4.68
CA SER A 560 -30.01 36.21 -4.92
C SER A 560 -29.66 36.30 -6.40
N ALA A 561 -30.40 35.62 -7.28
CA ALA A 561 -30.24 35.74 -8.72
C ALA A 561 -30.57 37.14 -9.27
N GLU A 562 -31.62 37.77 -8.74
CA GLU A 562 -31.97 39.15 -9.12
C GLU A 562 -30.95 40.19 -8.62
N GLU A 563 -30.35 39.97 -7.44
CA GLU A 563 -29.28 40.83 -6.93
C GLU A 563 -27.97 40.64 -7.72
N MET A 564 -27.63 39.40 -8.09
CA MET A 564 -26.49 39.12 -8.98
C MET A 564 -26.65 39.76 -10.37
N LEU A 565 -27.82 39.68 -10.97
CA LEU A 565 -28.10 40.35 -12.24
C LEU A 565 -27.90 41.88 -12.16
N LYS A 566 -28.31 42.52 -11.07
CA LYS A 566 -28.06 43.95 -10.84
C LYS A 566 -26.58 44.33 -10.67
N LEU A 567 -25.74 43.39 -10.24
CA LEU A 567 -24.30 43.57 -10.14
C LEU A 567 -23.58 43.42 -11.48
N VAL A 568 -24.12 42.59 -12.36
CA VAL A 568 -23.55 42.34 -13.70
C VAL A 568 -23.98 43.42 -14.70
N GLU A 569 -25.13 44.10 -14.48
CA GLU A 569 -25.62 45.21 -15.32
C GLU A 569 -25.00 46.58 -14.98
N LYS A 570 -24.10 46.66 -13.98
CA LYS A 570 -23.31 47.86 -13.63
C LYS A 570 -21.86 47.70 -14.09
#